data_99cd99237b0e1d5cc474c40b8ca6e781
#
_entry.id   99cd99237b0e1d5cc474c40b8ca6e781
#
_cell.length_a   1.000
_cell.length_b   1.000
_cell.length_c   1.000
_cell.angle_alpha   90.00
_cell.angle_beta   90.00
_cell.angle_gamma   90.00
#
_symmetry.space_group_name_H-M   'P 1'
#
loop_
_entity.id
_entity.type
_entity.pdbx_description
1 polymer ?
#
loop_
_entity_poly.entity_id
_entity_poly.type
_entity_poly.pdbx_seq_one_letter_code
_entity_poly.pdbx_strand_id
1 'polypeptide(L)'
;AEISKEELGPGLIAKYYYNIECIGNPFLSRVEKDPISFIYNDESKKPYRSPFGIEWEGYLFIPQKGVYQFATKSDDGSVVYIDEKLIVNNDDIHALKYVSAIIPLETGFHNIRIRYFDGGGGAIMELFWTPPGGKESIVPGSVLFHKK
;
A
#
# COMPACT_ATOMS: atom_id res chain seq x y z
N ALA A 1 15.20 -10.06 14.47
CA ALA A 1 14.54 -9.86 15.77
C ALA A 1 13.12 -9.32 15.54
N GLU A 2 12.21 -9.74 16.38
CA GLU A 2 10.86 -9.26 16.31
C GLU A 2 10.77 -7.82 16.78
N ILE A 3 9.96 -7.02 16.09
CA ILE A 3 9.71 -5.66 16.50
C ILE A 3 8.64 -5.65 17.60
N SER A 4 8.82 -4.82 18.62
CA SER A 4 7.86 -4.70 19.69
C SER A 4 6.88 -3.55 19.40
N LYS A 5 5.67 -3.67 19.97
CA LYS A 5 4.63 -2.67 19.79
C LYS A 5 5.08 -1.28 20.27
N GLU A 6 5.91 -1.22 21.32
CA GLU A 6 6.41 0.04 21.86
C GLU A 6 7.31 0.80 20.89
N GLU A 7 7.92 0.09 19.94
CA GLU A 7 8.78 0.70 18.91
C GLU A 7 7.95 1.28 17.75
N LEU A 8 6.65 1.02 17.72
CA LEU A 8 5.79 1.37 16.60
C LEU A 8 4.83 2.51 16.93
N GLY A 9 4.57 3.33 15.94
CA GLY A 9 3.52 4.35 15.96
C GLY A 9 2.48 4.07 14.90
N PRO A 10 1.28 4.68 15.00
CA PRO A 10 0.22 4.44 14.03
C PRO A 10 0.53 5.04 12.66
N GLY A 11 0.11 4.36 11.61
CA GLY A 11 0.25 4.80 10.23
C GLY A 11 1.52 4.32 9.55
N LEU A 12 1.55 4.46 8.22
CA LEU A 12 2.71 4.14 7.40
C LEU A 12 3.48 5.41 7.07
N ILE A 13 4.78 5.26 6.76
CA ILE A 13 5.55 6.37 6.20
C ILE A 13 5.28 6.38 4.71
N ALA A 14 4.75 7.49 4.21
CA ALA A 14 4.47 7.68 2.79
C ALA A 14 5.46 8.67 2.19
N LYS A 15 6.08 8.28 1.08
CA LYS A 15 7.02 9.10 0.33
C LYS A 15 6.49 9.30 -1.08
N TYR A 16 6.44 10.56 -1.51
CA TYR A 16 5.88 10.96 -2.79
C TYR A 16 6.98 11.45 -3.73
N TYR A 17 6.95 10.98 -4.97
CA TYR A 17 7.98 11.26 -5.97
C TYR A 17 7.34 11.76 -7.27
N TYR A 18 8.05 12.63 -8.00
CA TYR A 18 7.63 13.03 -9.35
C TYR A 18 8.22 12.11 -10.42
N ASN A 19 8.24 10.83 -10.13
CA ASN A 19 8.59 9.79 -11.10
C ASN A 19 7.85 8.50 -10.76
N ILE A 20 7.70 7.62 -11.73
CA ILE A 20 6.94 6.38 -11.53
C ILE A 20 7.77 5.31 -10.82
N GLU A 21 9.08 5.45 -10.78
CA GLU A 21 9.98 4.48 -10.15
C GLU A 21 10.12 4.70 -8.64
N CYS A 22 9.67 5.83 -8.12
CA CYS A 22 9.84 6.21 -6.71
C CYS A 22 11.33 6.23 -6.31
N ILE A 23 12.15 6.90 -7.12
CA ILE A 23 13.59 7.01 -6.87
C ILE A 23 14.01 8.47 -6.67
N GLY A 24 15.17 8.64 -6.04
CA GLY A 24 15.70 9.97 -5.73
C GLY A 24 15.09 10.54 -4.47
N ASN A 25 15.06 11.86 -4.37
CA ASN A 25 14.51 12.54 -3.21
C ASN A 25 13.00 12.71 -3.35
N PRO A 26 12.21 12.29 -2.37
CA PRO A 26 10.77 12.56 -2.39
C PRO A 26 10.50 14.05 -2.25
N PHE A 27 9.44 14.53 -2.90
CA PHE A 27 9.02 15.93 -2.71
C PHE A 27 8.14 16.10 -1.47
N LEU A 28 7.67 14.99 -0.90
CA LEU A 28 6.84 14.97 0.30
C LEU A 28 7.08 13.65 1.03
N SER A 29 7.25 13.72 2.34
CA SER A 29 7.35 12.53 3.19
C SER A 29 6.57 12.81 4.47
N ARG A 30 5.70 11.88 4.85
CA ARG A 30 4.87 12.05 6.04
C ARG A 30 4.32 10.72 6.53
N VAL A 31 3.87 10.68 7.80
CA VAL A 31 3.11 9.55 8.33
C VAL A 31 1.66 9.69 7.89
N GLU A 32 1.11 8.61 7.34
CA GLU A 32 -0.31 8.55 6.94
C GLU A 32 -1.00 7.47 7.75
N LYS A 33 -2.04 7.86 8.48
CA LYS A 33 -2.79 6.98 9.37
C LYS A 33 -4.04 6.41 8.73
N ASP A 34 -4.51 7.02 7.64
CA ASP A 34 -5.72 6.57 6.95
C ASP A 34 -5.42 5.31 6.12
N PRO A 35 -6.45 4.52 5.80
CA PRO A 35 -6.30 3.43 4.84
C PRO A 35 -5.82 3.95 3.49
N ILE A 36 -5.13 3.08 2.74
CA ILE A 36 -4.71 3.41 1.38
C ILE A 36 -5.92 3.24 0.47
N SER A 37 -6.57 4.36 0.16
CA SER A 37 -7.76 4.39 -0.69
C SER A 37 -7.98 5.81 -1.20
N PHE A 38 -7.79 6.01 -2.50
CA PHE A 38 -8.15 7.28 -3.13
C PHE A 38 -8.60 7.06 -4.58
N ILE A 39 -9.50 7.94 -5.02
CA ILE A 39 -10.06 7.90 -6.37
C ILE A 39 -10.08 9.32 -6.92
N TYR A 40 -9.20 9.59 -7.87
CA TYR A 40 -9.18 10.83 -8.63
C TYR A 40 -9.52 10.51 -10.08
N ASN A 41 -10.77 10.77 -10.48
CA ASN A 41 -11.31 10.29 -11.75
C ASN A 41 -10.68 10.94 -12.99
N ASP A 42 -10.12 12.13 -12.84
CA ASP A 42 -9.48 12.83 -13.95
C ASP A 42 -8.34 13.74 -13.45
N GLU A 43 -7.58 14.26 -14.40
CA GLU A 43 -6.40 15.09 -14.14
C GLU A 43 -6.68 16.29 -13.23
N SER A 44 -7.86 16.89 -13.37
CA SER A 44 -8.21 18.11 -12.61
C SER A 44 -8.43 17.84 -11.12
N LYS A 45 -8.64 16.61 -10.73
CA LYS A 45 -8.95 16.23 -9.35
C LYS A 45 -7.72 15.77 -8.56
N LYS A 46 -6.61 15.53 -9.23
CA LYS A 46 -5.40 15.04 -8.57
C LYS A 46 -4.70 16.14 -7.79
N PRO A 47 -4.22 15.86 -6.58
CA PRO A 47 -3.45 16.84 -5.81
C PRO A 47 -2.02 17.02 -6.33
N TYR A 48 -1.52 16.12 -7.18
CA TYR A 48 -0.17 16.17 -7.70
C TYR A 48 -0.17 15.97 -9.21
N ARG A 49 0.80 16.58 -9.89
CA ARG A 49 0.93 16.43 -11.35
C ARG A 49 1.49 15.03 -11.70
N SER A 50 1.09 14.55 -12.87
CA SER A 50 1.68 13.32 -13.43
C SER A 50 3.03 13.63 -14.08
N PRO A 51 4.01 12.70 -14.10
CA PRO A 51 3.92 11.42 -13.38
C PRO A 51 4.21 11.60 -11.90
N PHE A 52 3.61 10.76 -11.08
CA PHE A 52 4.01 10.70 -9.68
C PHE A 52 3.93 9.26 -9.16
N GLY A 53 4.68 8.99 -8.12
CA GLY A 53 4.66 7.71 -7.44
C GLY A 53 4.60 7.91 -5.94
N ILE A 54 4.07 6.91 -5.25
CA ILE A 54 3.98 6.91 -3.79
C ILE A 54 4.52 5.57 -3.30
N GLU A 55 5.40 5.63 -2.30
CA GLU A 55 5.85 4.44 -1.59
C GLU A 55 5.43 4.54 -0.13
N TRP A 56 4.70 3.53 0.34
CA TRP A 56 4.35 3.39 1.75
C TRP A 56 5.17 2.26 2.34
N GLU A 57 5.68 2.47 3.55
CA GLU A 57 6.46 1.45 4.24
C GLU A 57 6.15 1.44 5.73
N GLY A 58 6.25 0.28 6.32
CA GLY A 58 6.04 0.09 7.73
C GLY A 58 5.77 -1.36 8.09
N TYR A 59 4.78 -1.54 8.97
CA TYR A 59 4.43 -2.85 9.51
C TYR A 59 2.92 -3.06 9.46
N LEU A 60 2.56 -4.27 9.11
CA LEU A 60 1.17 -4.73 9.09
C LEU A 60 0.97 -5.65 10.29
N PHE A 61 -0.03 -5.35 11.12
CA PHE A 61 -0.39 -6.23 12.22
C PHE A 61 -1.37 -7.29 11.75
N ILE A 62 -1.01 -8.57 11.96
CA ILE A 62 -1.86 -9.72 11.64
C ILE A 62 -2.44 -10.24 12.95
N PRO A 63 -3.76 -10.06 13.19
CA PRO A 63 -4.37 -10.44 14.46
C PRO A 63 -4.62 -11.93 14.61
N GLN A 64 -4.71 -12.66 13.51
CA GLN A 64 -5.04 -14.08 13.52
C GLN A 64 -4.20 -14.80 12.46
N LYS A 65 -3.47 -15.83 12.86
CA LYS A 65 -2.75 -16.70 11.93
C LYS A 65 -3.71 -17.29 10.90
N GLY A 66 -3.31 -17.33 9.65
CA GLY A 66 -4.08 -17.97 8.60
C GLY A 66 -3.70 -17.50 7.21
N VAL A 67 -4.48 -17.90 6.23
CA VAL A 67 -4.28 -17.51 4.84
C VAL A 67 -5.08 -16.23 4.57
N TYR A 68 -4.36 -15.19 4.17
CA TYR A 68 -4.93 -13.88 3.82
C TYR A 68 -4.90 -13.70 2.32
N GLN A 69 -5.88 -13.00 1.78
CA GLN A 69 -5.81 -12.49 0.42
C GLN A 69 -5.53 -11.00 0.48
N PHE A 70 -4.60 -10.53 -0.32
CA PHE A 70 -4.37 -9.09 -0.53
C PHE A 70 -4.64 -8.75 -1.98
N ALA A 71 -5.11 -7.54 -2.21
CA ALA A 71 -5.38 -7.08 -3.56
C ALA A 71 -5.13 -5.58 -3.67
N THR A 72 -4.73 -5.17 -4.87
CA THR A 72 -4.76 -3.76 -5.24
C THR A 72 -5.70 -3.56 -6.40
N LYS A 73 -6.41 -2.45 -6.39
CA LYS A 73 -7.20 -1.97 -7.51
C LYS A 73 -6.65 -0.60 -7.83
N SER A 74 -5.97 -0.48 -8.95
CA SER A 74 -5.20 0.73 -9.23
C SER A 74 -5.18 1.12 -10.70
N ASP A 75 -4.95 2.39 -10.89
CA ASP A 75 -4.69 3.06 -12.16
C ASP A 75 -3.60 4.11 -11.84
N ASP A 76 -2.35 4.02 -12.27
CA ASP A 76 -1.79 2.92 -13.06
C ASP A 76 -1.33 1.76 -12.16
N GLY A 77 -0.02 1.52 -12.08
CA GLY A 77 0.53 0.32 -11.48
C GLY A 77 0.71 0.37 -9.96
N SER A 78 0.72 -0.81 -9.37
CA SER A 78 0.96 -0.96 -7.94
C SER A 78 1.56 -2.33 -7.62
N VAL A 79 2.32 -2.39 -6.52
CA VAL A 79 2.90 -3.63 -6.00
C VAL A 79 2.79 -3.64 -4.49
N VAL A 80 2.67 -4.84 -3.92
CA VAL A 80 2.67 -5.04 -2.47
C VAL A 80 3.72 -6.09 -2.11
N TYR A 81 4.61 -5.71 -1.20
CA TYR A 81 5.59 -6.62 -0.60
C TYR A 81 5.23 -6.84 0.86
N ILE A 82 5.23 -8.09 1.30
CA ILE A 82 5.04 -8.46 2.71
C ILE A 82 6.22 -9.36 3.09
N ASP A 83 6.91 -9.01 4.19
CA ASP A 83 8.13 -9.68 4.63
C ASP A 83 9.16 -9.74 3.49
N GLU A 84 9.24 -8.65 2.71
CA GLU A 84 10.16 -8.46 1.58
C GLU A 84 9.90 -9.37 0.39
N LYS A 85 8.75 -10.05 0.36
CA LYS A 85 8.32 -10.89 -0.77
C LYS A 85 7.28 -10.14 -1.59
N LEU A 86 7.42 -10.17 -2.89
CA LEU A 86 6.42 -9.61 -3.81
C LEU A 86 5.18 -10.49 -3.78
N ILE A 87 4.09 -9.97 -3.23
CA ILE A 87 2.83 -10.69 -3.09
C ILE A 87 1.86 -10.30 -4.20
N VAL A 88 1.59 -8.99 -4.35
CA VAL A 88 0.70 -8.49 -5.39
C VAL A 88 1.54 -7.77 -6.43
N ASN A 89 1.49 -8.25 -7.66
CA ASN A 89 2.15 -7.60 -8.79
C ASN A 89 1.10 -7.08 -9.76
N ASN A 90 0.74 -5.81 -9.59
CA ASN A 90 -0.18 -5.07 -10.46
C ASN A 90 0.61 -3.93 -11.12
N ASP A 91 1.90 -4.19 -11.39
CA ASP A 91 2.81 -3.20 -11.96
C ASP A 91 2.51 -3.02 -13.45
N ASP A 92 2.98 -1.91 -14.01
CA ASP A 92 2.84 -1.54 -15.40
C ASP A 92 1.90 -0.33 -15.59
N ILE A 93 2.01 0.30 -16.73
CA ILE A 93 1.09 1.37 -17.14
C ILE A 93 -0.17 0.70 -17.66
N HIS A 94 -1.28 0.92 -16.98
CA HIS A 94 -2.56 0.31 -17.35
C HIS A 94 -3.73 1.12 -16.80
N ALA A 95 -4.89 0.91 -17.37
CA ALA A 95 -6.14 1.42 -16.83
C ALA A 95 -6.47 0.70 -15.51
N LEU A 96 -7.56 1.07 -14.88
CA LEU A 96 -7.99 0.48 -13.63
C LEU A 96 -7.99 -1.05 -13.69
N LYS A 97 -7.22 -1.67 -12.81
CA LYS A 97 -7.03 -3.11 -12.79
C LYS A 97 -6.94 -3.62 -11.36
N TYR A 98 -7.61 -4.73 -11.12
CA TYR A 98 -7.61 -5.43 -9.83
C TYR A 98 -6.73 -6.68 -9.94
N VAL A 99 -5.80 -6.84 -9.01
CA VAL A 99 -4.96 -8.04 -8.92
C VAL A 99 -4.94 -8.48 -7.47
N SER A 100 -5.12 -9.78 -7.24
CA SER A 100 -5.10 -10.36 -5.90
C SER A 100 -4.11 -11.51 -5.80
N ALA A 101 -3.70 -11.80 -4.57
CA ALA A 101 -2.84 -12.94 -4.25
C ALA A 101 -3.09 -13.39 -2.82
N ILE A 102 -2.80 -14.64 -2.53
CA ILE A 102 -2.95 -15.20 -1.19
C ILE A 102 -1.59 -15.46 -0.57
N ILE A 103 -1.53 -15.34 0.76
CA ILE A 103 -0.32 -15.59 1.53
C ILE A 103 -0.68 -16.08 2.93
N PRO A 104 -0.04 -17.16 3.43
CA PRO A 104 -0.16 -17.54 4.83
C PRO A 104 0.68 -16.60 5.69
N LEU A 105 0.10 -16.10 6.78
CA LEU A 105 0.76 -15.20 7.70
C LEU A 105 0.55 -15.63 9.14
N GLU A 106 1.62 -15.51 9.95
CA GLU A 106 1.56 -15.73 11.38
C GLU A 106 1.02 -14.50 12.08
N THR A 107 0.46 -14.65 13.26
CA THR A 107 0.05 -13.55 14.12
C THR A 107 1.25 -12.67 14.44
N GLY A 108 1.07 -11.35 14.44
CA GLY A 108 2.10 -10.39 14.79
C GLY A 108 2.36 -9.37 13.70
N PHE A 109 3.47 -8.67 13.82
CA PHE A 109 3.84 -7.61 12.91
C PHE A 109 4.69 -8.15 11.76
N HIS A 110 4.34 -7.73 10.54
CA HIS A 110 5.06 -8.09 9.32
C HIS A 110 5.49 -6.83 8.59
N ASN A 111 6.68 -6.82 8.03
CA ASN A 111 7.08 -5.74 7.14
C ASN A 111 6.07 -5.62 6.00
N ILE A 112 5.70 -4.39 5.64
CA ILE A 112 4.89 -4.14 4.46
C ILE A 112 5.45 -2.94 3.70
N ARG A 113 5.50 -3.07 2.38
CA ARG A 113 5.88 -1.98 1.48
C ARG A 113 4.96 -2.01 0.28
N ILE A 114 4.39 -0.86 -0.02
CA ILE A 114 3.46 -0.71 -1.14
C ILE A 114 3.99 0.41 -2.02
N ARG A 115 4.01 0.20 -3.32
CA ARG A 115 4.37 1.23 -4.28
C ARG A 115 3.25 1.38 -5.29
N TYR A 116 2.93 2.61 -5.63
CA TYR A 116 1.91 2.99 -6.59
C TYR A 116 2.47 4.08 -7.49
N PHE A 117 2.09 4.08 -8.76
CA PHE A 117 2.40 5.20 -9.62
C PHE A 117 1.26 5.57 -10.54
N ASP A 118 1.24 6.85 -10.92
CA ASP A 118 0.34 7.43 -11.90
C ASP A 118 1.16 8.00 -13.05
N GLY A 119 0.92 7.49 -14.26
CA GLY A 119 1.59 7.94 -15.47
C GLY A 119 0.83 9.03 -16.22
N GLY A 120 -0.40 9.30 -15.83
CA GLY A 120 -1.26 10.31 -16.47
C GLY A 120 -2.73 9.93 -16.34
N GLY A 121 -3.62 10.89 -16.59
CA GLY A 121 -5.06 10.68 -16.49
C GLY A 121 -5.56 10.62 -15.06
N GLY A 122 -6.54 9.78 -14.78
CA GLY A 122 -7.02 9.54 -13.43
C GLY A 122 -6.00 8.81 -12.57
N ALA A 123 -6.15 8.90 -11.26
CA ALA A 123 -5.27 8.23 -10.31
C ALA A 123 -6.13 7.54 -9.26
N ILE A 124 -6.05 6.21 -9.22
CA ILE A 124 -6.87 5.38 -8.33
C ILE A 124 -5.96 4.37 -7.66
N MET A 125 -6.06 4.25 -6.34
CA MET A 125 -5.35 3.23 -5.58
C MET A 125 -6.16 2.82 -4.38
N GLU A 126 -6.46 1.53 -4.31
CA GLU A 126 -7.13 0.93 -3.17
C GLU A 126 -6.44 -0.36 -2.79
N LEU A 127 -6.10 -0.51 -1.50
CA LEU A 127 -5.48 -1.71 -0.95
C LEU A 127 -6.52 -2.50 -0.16
N PHE A 128 -6.78 -3.73 -0.60
CA PHE A 128 -7.77 -4.62 0.02
C PHE A 128 -7.11 -5.81 0.69
N TRP A 129 -7.78 -6.36 1.67
CA TRP A 129 -7.47 -7.66 2.23
C TRP A 129 -8.73 -8.45 2.52
N THR A 130 -8.55 -9.78 2.57
CA THR A 130 -9.59 -10.71 3.02
C THR A 130 -8.96 -11.57 4.11
N PRO A 131 -9.25 -11.30 5.39
CA PRO A 131 -8.76 -12.13 6.49
C PRO A 131 -9.35 -13.55 6.43
N PRO A 132 -8.73 -14.53 7.10
CA PRO A 132 -9.28 -15.89 7.15
C PRO A 132 -10.73 -15.89 7.63
N GLY A 133 -11.62 -16.49 6.84
CA GLY A 133 -13.05 -16.56 7.16
C GLY A 133 -13.80 -15.24 7.09
N GLY A 134 -13.15 -14.15 6.67
CA GLY A 134 -13.75 -12.83 6.59
C GLY A 134 -14.14 -12.44 5.19
N LYS A 135 -14.58 -11.19 5.04
CA LYS A 135 -14.94 -10.59 3.76
C LYS A 135 -13.87 -9.62 3.33
N GLU A 136 -13.75 -9.41 2.02
CA GLU A 136 -12.85 -8.41 1.47
C GLU A 136 -13.27 -7.01 1.92
N SER A 137 -12.29 -6.24 2.36
CA SER A 137 -12.46 -4.84 2.71
C SER A 137 -11.14 -4.10 2.47
N ILE A 138 -11.21 -2.77 2.48
CA ILE A 138 -9.98 -1.95 2.50
C ILE A 138 -9.20 -2.32 3.77
N VAL A 139 -7.89 -2.48 3.65
CA VAL A 139 -7.04 -2.73 4.82
C VAL A 139 -7.20 -1.54 5.78
N PRO A 140 -7.67 -1.78 7.02
CA PRO A 140 -7.93 -0.67 7.93
C PRO A 140 -6.63 0.00 8.39
N GLY A 141 -6.66 1.30 8.59
CA GLY A 141 -5.51 2.05 9.08
C GLY A 141 -5.03 1.56 10.45
N SER A 142 -5.94 1.01 11.25
CA SER A 142 -5.63 0.53 12.60
C SER A 142 -4.66 -0.65 12.66
N VAL A 143 -4.41 -1.33 11.54
CA VAL A 143 -3.43 -2.44 11.48
C VAL A 143 -2.13 -2.03 10.80
N LEU A 144 -1.97 -0.75 10.48
CA LEU A 144 -0.79 -0.23 9.78
C LEU A 144 0.02 0.66 10.71
N PHE A 145 1.32 0.41 10.79
CA PHE A 145 2.22 1.05 11.74
C PHE A 145 3.55 1.41 11.07
N HIS A 146 4.29 2.31 11.73
CA HIS A 146 5.65 2.65 11.32
C HIS A 146 6.57 2.58 12.53
N LYS A 147 7.85 2.36 12.28
CA LYS A 147 8.86 2.40 13.33
C LYS A 147 9.11 3.85 13.72
N LYS A 148 8.96 4.13 15.01
CA LYS A 148 9.20 5.46 15.58
C LYS A 148 10.66 5.87 15.48
#